data_ce11f972166dd53a9c88d3c1f709d894
#
_entry.id   ce11f972166dd53a9c88d3c1f709d894
#
_cell.length_a   1.000
_cell.length_b   1.000
_cell.length_c   1.000
_cell.angle_alpha   90.00
_cell.angle_beta   90.00
_cell.angle_gamma   90.00
#
_symmetry.space_group_name_H-M   'P 1'
#
loop_
_entity.id
_entity.type
_entity.pdbx_description
1 polymer ?
#
loop_
_entity_poly.entity_id
_entity_poly.type
_entity_poly.pdbx_seq_one_letter_code
_entity_poly.pdbx_strand_id
1 'polypeptide(L)'
;MIREKSVGIIVYREHPQEGVQYLVLYHRGNYWNFPKGRIEDNESELETGLRELREETGITGVKIIDGWRQETHFFFKEKRDHSMVFIKKDFILYLGSVVLDTTVTVSHEHNGYAWFDLKTALKHMRFKNLKTILGEAHSLITSGK
;
A
#
# COMPACT_ATOMS: atom_id res chain seq x y z
N MET A 1 -9.68 -20.95 -11.66
CA MET A 1 -9.18 -19.61 -11.28
C MET A 1 -8.57 -19.66 -9.89
N ILE A 2 -7.39 -19.11 -9.76
CA ILE A 2 -6.69 -19.03 -8.47
C ILE A 2 -7.10 -17.71 -7.80
N ARG A 3 -7.37 -17.74 -6.49
CA ARG A 3 -7.66 -16.55 -5.70
C ARG A 3 -6.51 -16.29 -4.74
N GLU A 4 -6.05 -15.06 -4.71
CA GLU A 4 -5.00 -14.61 -3.80
C GLU A 4 -5.49 -13.39 -3.05
N LYS A 5 -5.04 -13.23 -1.81
CA LYS A 5 -5.37 -12.05 -1.00
C LYS A 5 -4.08 -11.39 -0.54
N SER A 6 -3.97 -10.10 -0.80
CA SER A 6 -2.88 -9.26 -0.30
C SER A 6 -3.46 -8.14 0.54
N VAL A 7 -2.69 -7.69 1.51
CA VAL A 7 -3.07 -6.59 2.38
C VAL A 7 -1.96 -5.56 2.40
N GLY A 8 -2.34 -4.30 2.26
CA GLY A 8 -1.40 -3.20 2.32
C GLY A 8 -1.87 -2.11 3.26
N ILE A 9 -0.96 -1.20 3.55
CA ILE A 9 -1.26 -0.04 4.38
C ILE A 9 -0.90 1.21 3.59
N ILE A 10 -1.87 2.12 3.47
CA ILE A 10 -1.59 3.46 2.98
C ILE A 10 -1.03 4.23 4.16
N VAL A 11 0.28 4.52 4.12
CA VAL A 11 0.97 5.23 5.19
C VAL A 11 1.10 6.69 4.81
N TYR A 12 0.67 7.57 5.70
CA TYR A 12 0.80 9.00 5.46
C TYR A 12 1.48 9.71 6.62
N ARG A 13 2.07 10.86 6.30
CA ARG A 13 2.60 11.79 7.28
C ARG A 13 2.21 13.21 6.90
N GLU A 14 2.25 14.11 7.84
CA GLU A 14 1.94 15.52 7.59
C GLU A 14 3.23 16.33 7.61
N HIS A 15 3.59 16.89 6.46
CA HIS A 15 4.79 17.71 6.33
C HIS A 15 4.41 19.17 6.52
N PRO A 16 5.20 19.97 7.29
CA PRO A 16 4.85 21.36 7.59
C PRO A 16 4.67 22.24 6.36
N GLN A 17 5.41 21.96 5.29
CA GLN A 17 5.37 22.75 4.06
C GLN A 17 4.68 22.03 2.91
N GLU A 18 4.87 20.71 2.82
CA GLU A 18 4.36 19.94 1.68
C GLU A 18 2.98 19.36 1.90
N GLY A 19 2.44 19.44 3.14
CA GLY A 19 1.16 18.88 3.47
C GLY A 19 1.20 17.37 3.64
N VAL A 20 0.10 16.70 3.32
CA VAL A 20 0.00 15.25 3.48
C VAL A 20 0.82 14.55 2.42
N GLN A 21 1.68 13.64 2.86
CA GLN A 21 2.51 12.83 1.98
C GLN A 21 2.26 11.36 2.24
N TYR A 22 2.34 10.56 1.18
CA TYR A 22 2.10 9.12 1.19
C TYR A 22 3.36 8.35 0.87
N LEU A 23 3.59 7.26 1.61
CA LEU A 23 4.73 6.40 1.37
C LEU A 23 4.41 5.44 0.22
N VAL A 24 5.24 5.46 -0.79
CA VAL A 24 5.15 4.52 -1.89
C VAL A 24 6.51 3.88 -2.12
N LEU A 25 6.49 2.61 -2.51
CA LEU A 25 7.68 1.82 -2.78
C LEU A 25 7.78 1.57 -4.28
N TYR A 26 9.00 1.64 -4.81
CA TYR A 26 9.24 1.36 -6.22
C TYR A 26 9.53 -0.12 -6.40
N HIS A 27 8.62 -0.81 -7.07
CA HIS A 27 8.72 -2.24 -7.30
C HIS A 27 9.61 -2.56 -8.50
N ARG A 28 10.26 -3.71 -8.46
CA ARG A 28 11.13 -4.15 -9.56
C ARG A 28 10.42 -4.27 -10.90
N GLY A 29 9.09 -4.39 -10.90
CA GLY A 29 8.29 -4.35 -12.12
C GLY A 29 8.09 -2.96 -12.70
N ASN A 30 8.85 -1.97 -12.24
CA ASN A 30 8.82 -0.58 -12.69
C ASN A 30 7.50 0.13 -12.42
N TYR A 31 6.97 -0.04 -11.22
CA TYR A 31 5.76 0.68 -10.80
C TYR A 31 5.83 1.01 -9.32
N TRP A 32 5.10 2.06 -8.93
CA TRP A 32 4.97 2.50 -7.56
C TRP A 32 3.72 1.90 -6.92
N ASN A 33 3.83 1.45 -5.69
CA ASN A 33 2.69 0.91 -4.96
C ASN A 33 2.90 1.07 -3.45
N PHE A 34 1.84 0.84 -2.68
CA PHE A 34 1.90 0.84 -1.22
C PHE A 34 2.65 -0.39 -0.71
N PRO A 35 3.23 -0.33 0.50
CA PRO A 35 3.73 -1.53 1.17
C PRO A 35 2.60 -2.55 1.32
N LYS A 36 2.85 -3.77 0.89
CA LYS A 36 1.81 -4.81 0.86
C LYS A 36 2.42 -6.18 0.72
N GLY A 37 1.63 -7.20 1.02
CA GLY A 37 2.02 -8.57 0.75
C GLY A 37 0.87 -9.54 1.00
N ARG A 38 1.14 -10.81 0.74
CA ARG A 38 0.15 -11.87 0.84
C ARG A 38 -0.16 -12.21 2.29
N ILE A 39 -1.44 -12.48 2.53
CA ILE A 39 -1.87 -12.99 3.83
C ILE A 39 -1.31 -14.41 4.02
N GLU A 40 -0.83 -14.68 5.23
CA GLU A 40 -0.33 -16.00 5.62
C GLU A 40 -1.35 -16.69 6.52
N ASP A 41 -1.20 -18.01 6.66
CA ASP A 41 -2.08 -18.78 7.50
C ASP A 41 -2.11 -18.25 8.94
N ASN A 42 -3.30 -18.17 9.51
CA ASN A 42 -3.53 -17.70 10.89
C ASN A 42 -3.27 -16.21 11.13
N GLU A 43 -3.08 -15.44 10.06
CA GLU A 43 -3.00 -13.99 10.20
C GLU A 43 -4.35 -13.34 9.94
N SER A 44 -4.67 -12.29 10.70
CA SER A 44 -5.75 -11.39 10.32
C SER A 44 -5.25 -10.47 9.20
N GLU A 45 -6.17 -9.79 8.52
CA GLU A 45 -5.81 -8.83 7.48
C GLU A 45 -4.88 -7.75 8.03
N LEU A 46 -5.23 -7.16 9.17
CA LEU A 46 -4.42 -6.08 9.74
C LEU A 46 -3.02 -6.58 10.15
N GLU A 47 -2.95 -7.78 10.73
CA GLU A 47 -1.65 -8.37 11.07
C GLU A 47 -0.77 -8.53 9.84
N THR A 48 -1.35 -8.96 8.71
CA THR A 48 -0.61 -9.09 7.45
C THR A 48 -0.09 -7.74 7.00
N GLY A 49 -0.95 -6.71 6.98
CA GLY A 49 -0.55 -5.38 6.56
C GLY A 49 0.57 -4.81 7.40
N LEU A 50 0.49 -4.97 8.72
CA LEU A 50 1.52 -4.48 9.63
C LEU A 50 2.82 -5.27 9.50
N ARG A 51 2.74 -6.59 9.32
CA ARG A 51 3.94 -7.43 9.11
C ARG A 51 4.65 -7.03 7.82
N GLU A 52 3.92 -6.90 6.74
CA GLU A 52 4.50 -6.53 5.44
C GLU A 52 5.10 -5.12 5.48
N LEU A 53 4.44 -4.19 6.16
CA LEU A 53 4.98 -2.84 6.33
C LEU A 53 6.33 -2.89 7.05
N ARG A 54 6.42 -3.65 8.15
CA ARG A 54 7.66 -3.81 8.88
C ARG A 54 8.75 -4.48 8.04
N GLU A 55 8.40 -5.56 7.32
CA GLU A 55 9.36 -6.28 6.49
C GLU A 55 9.88 -5.43 5.35
N GLU A 56 9.02 -4.63 4.74
CA GLU A 56 9.39 -3.84 3.55
C GLU A 56 10.02 -2.50 3.87
N THR A 57 9.74 -1.91 5.03
CA THR A 57 10.16 -0.54 5.35
C THR A 57 10.78 -0.37 6.73
N GLY A 58 10.69 -1.37 7.59
CA GLY A 58 11.14 -1.25 8.97
C GLY A 58 10.20 -0.47 9.88
N ILE A 59 9.09 0.03 9.38
CA ILE A 59 8.16 0.85 10.18
C ILE A 59 7.37 -0.01 11.14
N THR A 60 7.37 0.36 12.43
CA THR A 60 6.60 -0.30 13.47
C THR A 60 5.65 0.64 14.21
N GLY A 61 5.90 1.94 14.13
CA GLY A 61 5.16 2.95 14.90
C GLY A 61 3.97 3.57 14.17
N VAL A 62 3.36 2.84 13.24
CA VAL A 62 2.21 3.36 12.50
C VAL A 62 0.96 3.35 13.37
N LYS A 63 0.19 4.43 13.30
CA LYS A 63 -1.09 4.56 14.00
C LYS A 63 -2.22 4.32 13.01
N ILE A 64 -2.90 3.18 13.14
CA ILE A 64 -3.98 2.79 12.24
C ILE A 64 -5.24 3.63 12.50
N ILE A 65 -5.87 4.08 11.43
CA ILE A 65 -7.11 4.85 11.51
C ILE A 65 -8.27 3.86 11.65
N ASP A 66 -8.97 3.94 12.76
CA ASP A 66 -10.10 3.04 13.05
C ASP A 66 -11.21 3.20 12.02
N GLY A 67 -11.79 2.07 11.62
CA GLY A 67 -12.97 2.05 10.77
C GLY A 67 -12.71 2.27 9.29
N TRP A 68 -11.45 2.50 8.88
CA TRP A 68 -11.16 2.67 7.47
C TRP A 68 -10.54 1.38 6.90
N ARG A 69 -11.26 0.79 5.97
CA ARG A 69 -10.83 -0.42 5.24
C ARG A 69 -11.42 -0.35 3.84
N GLN A 70 -10.60 -0.55 2.84
CA GLN A 70 -11.05 -0.60 1.46
C GLN A 70 -10.61 -1.90 0.82
N GLU A 71 -11.39 -2.38 -0.12
CA GLU A 71 -11.09 -3.61 -0.85
C GLU A 71 -11.25 -3.36 -2.34
N THR A 72 -10.32 -3.88 -3.13
CA THR A 72 -10.41 -3.86 -4.57
C THR A 72 -9.90 -5.17 -5.13
N HIS A 73 -10.08 -5.38 -6.42
CA HIS A 73 -9.76 -6.64 -7.06
C HIS A 73 -8.99 -6.42 -8.35
N PHE A 74 -8.06 -7.33 -8.61
CA PHE A 74 -7.33 -7.38 -9.87
C PHE A 74 -7.54 -8.75 -10.51
N PHE A 75 -7.69 -8.78 -11.83
CA PHE A 75 -7.79 -10.00 -12.60
C PHE A 75 -6.65 -10.00 -13.61
N PHE A 76 -5.88 -11.08 -13.64
CA PHE A 76 -4.78 -11.19 -14.60
C PHE A 76 -4.49 -12.64 -14.92
N LYS A 77 -3.70 -12.83 -15.99
CA LYS A 77 -3.21 -14.16 -16.38
C LYS A 77 -1.74 -14.22 -16.05
N GLU A 78 -1.32 -15.37 -15.55
CA GLU A 78 0.07 -15.61 -15.21
C GLU A 78 0.46 -17.02 -15.63
N LYS A 79 1.68 -17.17 -16.13
CA LYS A 79 2.19 -18.49 -16.49
C LYS A 79 2.74 -19.16 -15.24
N ARG A 80 2.19 -20.33 -14.89
CA ARG A 80 2.67 -21.17 -13.79
C ARG A 80 2.78 -22.59 -14.27
N ASP A 81 3.91 -23.26 -14.01
CA ASP A 81 4.16 -24.65 -14.39
C ASP A 81 3.81 -24.93 -15.86
N HIS A 82 4.29 -24.05 -16.75
CA HIS A 82 4.08 -24.14 -18.20
C HIS A 82 2.62 -23.97 -18.67
N SER A 83 1.72 -23.56 -17.78
CA SER A 83 0.32 -23.30 -18.11
C SER A 83 -0.07 -21.87 -17.77
N MET A 84 -0.99 -21.31 -18.56
CA MET A 84 -1.59 -20.02 -18.23
C MET A 84 -2.71 -20.22 -17.23
N VAL A 85 -2.66 -19.48 -16.13
CA VAL A 85 -3.71 -19.54 -15.10
C VAL A 85 -4.34 -18.16 -14.95
N PHE A 86 -5.63 -18.14 -14.62
CA PHE A 86 -6.34 -16.93 -14.27
C PHE A 86 -6.24 -16.70 -12.77
N ILE A 87 -5.89 -15.50 -12.38
CA ILE A 87 -5.75 -15.12 -10.98
C ILE A 87 -6.68 -13.96 -10.68
N LYS A 88 -7.45 -14.09 -9.61
CA LYS A 88 -8.17 -12.99 -8.99
C LYS A 88 -7.44 -12.63 -7.70
N LYS A 89 -6.93 -11.41 -7.63
CA LYS A 89 -6.29 -10.92 -6.41
C LYS A 89 -7.22 -9.96 -5.69
N ASP A 90 -7.57 -10.30 -4.46
CA ASP A 90 -8.27 -9.39 -3.56
C ASP A 90 -7.21 -8.56 -2.84
N PHE A 91 -7.33 -7.24 -2.92
CA PHE A 91 -6.37 -6.33 -2.31
C PHE A 91 -7.10 -5.49 -1.26
N ILE A 92 -6.69 -5.68 -0.01
CA ILE A 92 -7.25 -4.99 1.14
C ILE A 92 -6.30 -3.87 1.55
N LEU A 93 -6.83 -2.68 1.81
CA LEU A 93 -6.03 -1.54 2.24
C LEU A 93 -6.55 -0.97 3.55
N TYR A 94 -5.62 -0.77 4.49
CA TYR A 94 -5.82 0.00 5.70
C TYR A 94 -5.08 1.32 5.58
N LEU A 95 -5.38 2.25 6.47
CA LEU A 95 -4.81 3.59 6.47
C LEU A 95 -4.14 3.84 7.82
N GLY A 96 -2.93 4.39 7.80
CA GLY A 96 -2.22 4.69 9.03
C GLY A 96 -1.30 5.88 8.91
N SER A 97 -1.08 6.55 10.03
CA SER A 97 -0.20 7.72 10.08
C SER A 97 1.11 7.41 10.80
N VAL A 98 2.14 8.13 10.42
CA VAL A 98 3.44 8.09 11.10
C VAL A 98 3.92 9.51 11.36
N VAL A 99 4.84 9.65 12.30
CA VAL A 99 5.48 10.95 12.59
C VAL A 99 6.42 11.34 11.44
N LEU A 100 6.66 12.62 11.28
CA LEU A 100 7.41 13.17 10.14
C LEU A 100 8.81 12.56 10.01
N ASP A 101 9.49 12.31 11.10
CA ASP A 101 10.87 11.81 11.08
C ASP A 101 10.98 10.28 11.07
N THR A 102 9.90 9.57 10.73
CA THR A 102 9.92 8.12 10.62
C THR A 102 10.95 7.66 9.58
N THR A 103 11.83 6.76 10.00
CA THR A 103 12.87 6.20 9.12
C THR A 103 12.29 5.10 8.26
N VAL A 104 12.64 5.11 6.98
CA VAL A 104 12.26 4.06 6.03
C VAL A 104 13.52 3.37 5.55
N THR A 105 13.57 2.05 5.72
CA THR A 105 14.66 1.21 5.21
C THR A 105 14.05 0.17 4.29
N VAL A 106 14.26 0.34 3.00
CA VAL A 106 13.61 -0.51 1.99
C VAL A 106 14.27 -1.87 1.93
N SER A 107 13.45 -2.93 1.85
CA SER A 107 13.96 -4.29 1.67
C SER A 107 14.58 -4.44 0.27
N HIS A 108 15.38 -5.50 0.10
CA HIS A 108 16.04 -5.79 -1.19
C HIS A 108 15.05 -6.14 -2.32
N GLU A 109 13.79 -6.36 -1.99
CA GLU A 109 12.73 -6.63 -2.98
C GLU A 109 12.27 -5.38 -3.71
N HIS A 110 12.65 -4.20 -3.22
CA HIS A 110 12.23 -2.92 -3.78
C HIS A 110 13.44 -2.09 -4.18
N ASN A 111 13.29 -1.28 -5.22
CA ASN A 111 14.37 -0.44 -5.74
C ASN A 111 14.40 0.94 -5.11
N GLY A 112 13.48 1.26 -4.23
CA GLY A 112 13.47 2.54 -3.55
C GLY A 112 12.12 2.89 -2.97
N TYR A 113 12.04 4.08 -2.38
CA TYR A 113 10.81 4.60 -1.83
C TYR A 113 10.74 6.10 -2.04
N ALA A 114 9.54 6.65 -1.88
CA ALA A 114 9.34 8.09 -1.89
C ALA A 114 8.15 8.46 -1.01
N TRP A 115 8.18 9.70 -0.54
CA TRP A 115 7.03 10.34 0.07
C TRP A 115 6.44 11.29 -0.95
N PHE A 116 5.29 10.94 -1.50
CA PHE A 116 4.61 11.73 -2.54
C PHE A 116 3.40 12.45 -1.96
N ASP A 117 3.19 13.70 -2.37
CA ASP A 117 1.89 14.33 -2.15
C ASP A 117 0.84 13.63 -3.04
N LEU A 118 -0.43 13.95 -2.83
CA LEU A 118 -1.49 13.28 -3.58
C LEU A 118 -1.31 13.43 -5.09
N LYS A 119 -1.04 14.63 -5.56
CA LYS A 119 -0.91 14.90 -7.00
C LYS A 119 0.20 14.07 -7.63
N THR A 120 1.35 14.01 -6.98
CA THR A 120 2.50 13.24 -7.47
C THR A 120 2.22 11.74 -7.43
N ALA A 121 1.59 11.26 -6.34
CA ALA A 121 1.20 9.86 -6.23
C ALA A 121 0.24 9.45 -7.34
N LEU A 122 -0.79 10.26 -7.59
CA LEU A 122 -1.76 9.98 -8.66
C LEU A 122 -1.12 9.97 -10.04
N LYS A 123 -0.09 10.80 -10.23
CA LYS A 123 0.62 10.87 -11.51
C LYS A 123 1.46 9.61 -11.76
N HIS A 124 2.09 9.07 -10.71
CA HIS A 124 3.05 7.98 -10.86
C HIS A 124 2.50 6.59 -10.59
N MET A 125 1.38 6.47 -9.91
CA MET A 125 0.76 5.17 -9.66
C MET A 125 0.07 4.67 -10.92
N ARG A 126 0.18 3.36 -11.16
CA ARG A 126 -0.31 2.73 -12.39
C ARG A 126 -1.79 2.38 -12.35
N PHE A 127 -2.29 1.91 -11.20
CA PHE A 127 -3.61 1.28 -11.14
C PHE A 127 -4.71 2.27 -10.76
N LYS A 128 -5.70 2.39 -11.63
CA LYS A 128 -6.79 3.36 -11.47
C LYS A 128 -7.59 3.15 -10.19
N ASN A 129 -7.87 1.90 -9.83
CA ASN A 129 -8.61 1.59 -8.62
C ASN A 129 -7.86 2.00 -7.35
N LEU A 130 -6.54 1.87 -7.33
CA LEU A 130 -5.72 2.33 -6.20
C LEU A 130 -5.69 3.85 -6.12
N LYS A 131 -5.67 4.53 -7.27
CA LYS A 131 -5.75 5.99 -7.30
C LYS A 131 -7.06 6.49 -6.70
N THR A 132 -8.17 5.83 -7.02
CA THR A 132 -9.48 6.17 -6.48
C THR A 132 -9.50 6.00 -4.95
N ILE A 133 -8.97 4.88 -4.46
CA ILE A 133 -8.91 4.62 -3.03
C ILE A 133 -8.02 5.64 -2.32
N LEU A 134 -6.88 5.98 -2.91
CA LEU A 134 -5.99 7.00 -2.34
C LEU A 134 -6.68 8.36 -2.25
N GLY A 135 -7.44 8.74 -3.27
CA GLY A 135 -8.22 9.97 -3.25
C GLY A 135 -9.26 9.98 -2.13
N GLU A 136 -9.91 8.85 -1.88
CA GLU A 136 -10.86 8.71 -0.78
C GLU A 136 -10.17 8.85 0.58
N ALA A 137 -9.01 8.22 0.74
CA ALA A 137 -8.22 8.34 1.96
C ALA A 137 -7.82 9.80 2.20
N HIS A 138 -7.36 10.47 1.15
CA HIS A 138 -6.94 11.87 1.24
C HIS A 138 -8.10 12.77 1.66
N SER A 139 -9.28 12.55 1.12
CA SER A 139 -10.48 13.31 1.50
C SER A 139 -10.80 13.13 2.99
N LEU A 140 -10.68 11.91 3.50
CA LEU A 140 -10.88 11.65 4.92
C LEU A 140 -9.85 12.38 5.78
N ILE A 141 -8.57 12.27 5.43
CA ILE A 141 -7.46 12.86 6.19
C ILE A 141 -7.63 14.38 6.27
N THR A 142 -8.04 15.02 5.19
CA THR A 142 -8.10 16.48 5.09
C THR A 142 -9.45 17.06 5.50
N SER A 143 -10.50 16.24 5.67
CA SER A 143 -11.84 16.73 5.96
C SER A 143 -12.00 17.32 7.36
N GLY A 144 -11.14 16.97 8.29
CA GLY A 144 -11.17 17.49 9.67
C GLY A 144 -10.34 18.75 9.88
N LYS A 145 -9.85 19.34 8.82
CA LYS A 145 -8.91 20.48 8.90
C LYS A 145 -9.49 21.78 8.42
#